data_78a0ee987b22a885881153b8d2d52250
#
_entry.id   78a0ee987b22a885881153b8d2d52250
#
_cell.length_a   1.000
_cell.length_b   1.000
_cell.length_c   1.000
_cell.angle_alpha   90.00
_cell.angle_beta   90.00
_cell.angle_gamma   90.00
#
_symmetry.space_group_name_H-M   'P 1'
#
loop_
_entity.id
_entity.type
_entity.pdbx_description
1 polymer ?
#
loop_
_entity_poly.entity_id
_entity_poly.type
_entity_poly.pdbx_seq_one_letter_code
_entity_poly.pdbx_strand_id
1 'polypeptide(L)'
;MNIVTKLLAGVALLAAANSAFAGETLDRVMENKAMVVATNSSWPPQSFLDDNNEMVGFDIDVSREIAKRVGVEVSFQTPDWATLTGGRWQGRYDLGVGSVTPTKARAQVIDFAGIYYYSPYVYVVHKDSTAKSVEDLNGKVIGVETATTSEDFINRKLEIDAPGLPPVEYKLTPGEVRTFADSMLPFDDLRLGDGVRLNAVIAPEQTAMNAIKNGYPLRILDGGYAFREPLVVIDEKVDPEWTAKVGGIIEEMKKDGTLASLTAKWYGKDYSAD
;
A
#
# COMPACT_ATOMS: atom_id res chain seq x y z
N MET A 1 14.34 -37.75 -45.94
CA MET A 1 14.22 -36.47 -45.25
C MET A 1 13.93 -36.79 -43.79
N ASN A 2 14.95 -36.67 -42.95
CA ASN A 2 15.09 -37.40 -41.70
C ASN A 2 14.17 -36.83 -40.59
N ILE A 3 13.63 -37.76 -39.79
CA ILE A 3 12.78 -37.54 -38.58
C ILE A 3 13.44 -36.54 -37.59
N VAL A 4 14.77 -36.48 -37.54
CA VAL A 4 15.55 -35.58 -36.70
C VAL A 4 15.33 -34.10 -37.03
N THR A 5 15.13 -33.76 -38.32
CA THR A 5 14.94 -32.36 -38.78
C THR A 5 13.56 -31.81 -38.39
N LYS A 6 12.57 -32.70 -38.18
CA LYS A 6 11.19 -32.28 -37.75
C LYS A 6 11.11 -32.07 -36.25
N LEU A 7 11.94 -32.72 -35.43
CA LEU A 7 12.00 -32.53 -33.98
C LEU A 7 12.69 -31.21 -33.58
N LEU A 8 13.70 -30.76 -34.33
CA LEU A 8 14.38 -29.49 -34.09
C LEU A 8 13.52 -28.26 -34.43
N ALA A 9 12.64 -28.37 -35.43
CA ALA A 9 11.69 -27.28 -35.78
C ALA A 9 10.57 -27.11 -34.71
N GLY A 10 10.15 -28.21 -34.03
CA GLY A 10 9.14 -28.16 -32.99
C GLY A 10 9.62 -27.52 -31.67
N VAL A 11 10.90 -27.71 -31.35
CA VAL A 11 11.49 -27.12 -30.12
C VAL A 11 11.76 -25.61 -30.30
N ALA A 12 12.09 -25.16 -31.50
CA ALA A 12 12.30 -23.73 -31.77
C ALA A 12 10.98 -22.92 -31.72
N LEU A 13 9.85 -23.52 -32.10
CA LEU A 13 8.54 -22.83 -31.98
C LEU A 13 8.02 -22.74 -30.54
N LEU A 14 8.36 -23.69 -29.67
CA LEU A 14 7.97 -23.63 -28.24
C LEU A 14 8.81 -22.62 -27.44
N ALA A 15 10.04 -22.35 -27.85
CA ALA A 15 10.88 -21.33 -27.24
C ALA A 15 10.45 -19.88 -27.62
N ALA A 16 9.87 -19.71 -28.82
CA ALA A 16 9.36 -18.40 -29.28
C ALA A 16 8.02 -18.02 -28.63
N ALA A 17 7.24 -18.97 -28.13
CA ALA A 17 5.95 -18.70 -27.49
C ALA A 17 6.07 -18.17 -26.05
N ASN A 18 7.21 -18.38 -25.37
CA ASN A 18 7.45 -17.81 -24.04
C ASN A 18 8.07 -16.40 -24.06
N SER A 19 8.47 -15.89 -25.21
CA SER A 19 9.02 -14.53 -25.34
C SER A 19 7.96 -13.47 -25.62
N ALA A 20 6.69 -13.85 -25.83
CA ALA A 20 5.64 -12.94 -26.28
C ALA A 20 4.93 -12.19 -25.13
N PHE A 21 5.29 -12.45 -23.87
CA PHE A 21 4.69 -11.76 -22.70
C PHE A 21 5.72 -10.97 -21.87
N ALA A 22 7.01 -11.08 -22.17
CA ALA A 22 8.03 -10.27 -21.51
C ALA A 22 8.06 -8.90 -22.19
N GLY A 23 7.79 -7.83 -21.44
CA GLY A 23 7.86 -6.46 -21.91
C GLY A 23 6.53 -5.83 -22.37
N GLU A 24 5.39 -6.53 -22.31
CA GLU A 24 4.10 -6.02 -22.82
C GLU A 24 3.66 -4.70 -22.13
N THR A 25 3.83 -4.57 -20.83
CA THR A 25 3.50 -3.34 -20.09
C THR A 25 4.52 -2.24 -20.38
N LEU A 26 5.82 -2.58 -20.35
CA LEU A 26 6.88 -1.63 -20.65
C LEU A 26 6.75 -1.07 -22.06
N ASP A 27 6.56 -1.94 -23.06
CA ASP A 27 6.40 -1.53 -24.45
C ASP A 27 5.18 -0.62 -24.62
N ARG A 28 4.02 -1.00 -24.08
CA ARG A 28 2.78 -0.21 -24.11
C ARG A 28 2.97 1.18 -23.50
N VAL A 29 3.60 1.28 -22.32
CA VAL A 29 3.87 2.54 -21.63
C VAL A 29 4.82 3.42 -22.45
N MET A 30 5.86 2.83 -23.03
CA MET A 30 6.84 3.57 -23.82
C MET A 30 6.30 4.00 -25.19
N GLU A 31 5.48 3.21 -25.84
CA GLU A 31 4.83 3.55 -27.12
C GLU A 31 3.78 4.65 -26.94
N ASN A 32 2.92 4.53 -25.91
CA ASN A 32 1.86 5.50 -25.63
C ASN A 32 2.38 6.79 -24.99
N LYS A 33 3.61 6.81 -24.50
CA LYS A 33 4.16 7.92 -23.68
C LYS A 33 3.28 8.28 -22.49
N ALA A 34 2.56 7.31 -21.97
CA ALA A 34 1.60 7.48 -20.90
C ALA A 34 1.56 6.25 -19.99
N MET A 35 1.37 6.48 -18.70
CA MET A 35 1.25 5.46 -17.65
C MET A 35 -0.05 5.67 -16.88
N VAL A 36 -0.79 4.59 -16.63
CA VAL A 36 -2.01 4.58 -15.81
C VAL A 36 -1.68 3.98 -14.45
N VAL A 37 -1.86 4.76 -13.38
CA VAL A 37 -1.61 4.33 -12.00
C VAL A 37 -2.93 4.10 -11.27
N ALA A 38 -3.12 2.91 -10.73
CA ALA A 38 -4.20 2.58 -9.80
C ALA A 38 -3.82 3.04 -8.38
N THR A 39 -4.71 3.79 -7.72
CA THR A 39 -4.51 4.34 -6.38
C THR A 39 -5.85 4.49 -5.65
N ASN A 40 -5.88 5.13 -4.48
CA ASN A 40 -7.08 5.44 -3.72
C ASN A 40 -7.42 6.94 -3.85
N SER A 41 -8.69 7.33 -3.78
CA SER A 41 -9.14 8.73 -3.82
C SER A 41 -9.64 9.28 -2.49
N SER A 42 -9.60 8.49 -1.42
CA SER A 42 -10.19 8.83 -0.11
C SER A 42 -9.27 8.44 1.06
N TRP A 43 -7.97 8.55 0.89
CA TRP A 43 -7.00 8.18 1.93
C TRP A 43 -5.94 9.28 2.18
N PRO A 44 -6.32 10.42 2.78
CA PRO A 44 -5.36 11.47 3.14
C PRO A 44 -4.46 11.05 4.32
N PRO A 45 -3.17 11.39 4.29
CA PRO A 45 -2.46 12.21 3.29
C PRO A 45 -1.80 11.39 2.17
N GLN A 46 -2.08 10.09 2.03
CA GLN A 46 -1.48 9.21 1.04
C GLN A 46 -1.95 9.52 -0.38
N SER A 47 -3.27 9.43 -0.62
CA SER A 47 -3.89 9.72 -1.91
C SER A 47 -5.34 10.15 -1.72
N PHE A 48 -5.71 11.31 -2.21
CA PHE A 48 -7.05 11.89 -2.05
C PHE A 48 -7.32 12.95 -3.09
N LEU A 49 -8.59 13.36 -3.20
CA LEU A 49 -8.99 14.52 -3.99
C LEU A 49 -8.90 15.79 -3.14
N ASP A 50 -8.27 16.83 -3.67
CA ASP A 50 -8.27 18.17 -3.06
C ASP A 50 -9.58 18.93 -3.35
N ASP A 51 -9.68 20.18 -2.88
CA ASP A 51 -10.87 21.02 -3.08
C ASP A 51 -11.16 21.35 -4.56
N ASN A 52 -10.19 21.14 -5.45
CA ASN A 52 -10.33 21.32 -6.90
C ASN A 52 -10.64 20.02 -7.64
N ASN A 53 -10.87 18.91 -6.94
CA ASN A 53 -10.99 17.55 -7.47
C ASN A 53 -9.71 17.04 -8.18
N GLU A 54 -8.54 17.55 -7.78
CA GLU A 54 -7.26 17.07 -8.28
C GLU A 54 -6.72 15.97 -7.35
N MET A 55 -6.16 14.91 -7.95
CA MET A 55 -5.49 13.86 -7.19
C MET A 55 -4.19 14.40 -6.58
N VAL A 56 -4.09 14.35 -5.25
CA VAL A 56 -2.95 14.81 -4.46
C VAL A 56 -2.61 13.80 -3.37
N GLY A 57 -1.42 13.91 -2.80
CA GLY A 57 -0.96 13.05 -1.73
C GLY A 57 0.44 12.48 -1.96
N PHE A 58 0.94 11.76 -0.97
CA PHE A 58 2.26 11.15 -1.02
C PHE A 58 2.39 10.16 -2.18
N ASP A 59 1.45 9.23 -2.30
CA ASP A 59 1.45 8.20 -3.36
C ASP A 59 1.31 8.82 -4.76
N ILE A 60 0.60 9.93 -4.85
CA ILE A 60 0.44 10.69 -6.10
C ILE A 60 1.78 11.33 -6.52
N ASP A 61 2.48 11.95 -5.58
CA ASP A 61 3.79 12.57 -5.86
C ASP A 61 4.85 11.51 -6.19
N VAL A 62 4.84 10.36 -5.50
CA VAL A 62 5.69 9.21 -5.85
C VAL A 62 5.41 8.74 -7.28
N SER A 63 4.14 8.58 -7.64
CA SER A 63 3.73 8.16 -8.99
C SER A 63 4.18 9.13 -10.07
N ARG A 64 4.03 10.43 -9.82
CA ARG A 64 4.49 11.50 -10.73
C ARG A 64 6.01 11.47 -10.91
N GLU A 65 6.76 11.24 -9.85
CA GLU A 65 8.23 11.15 -9.94
C GLU A 65 8.67 9.87 -10.68
N ILE A 66 8.00 8.73 -10.46
CA ILE A 66 8.24 7.51 -11.25
C ILE A 66 8.00 7.78 -12.73
N ALA A 67 6.83 8.34 -13.10
CA ALA A 67 6.49 8.66 -14.48
C ALA A 67 7.51 9.60 -15.14
N LYS A 68 7.93 10.64 -14.43
CA LYS A 68 8.96 11.59 -14.85
C LYS A 68 10.29 10.88 -15.15
N ARG A 69 10.72 9.92 -14.32
CA ARG A 69 11.96 9.16 -14.54
C ARG A 69 11.82 8.13 -15.65
N VAL A 70 10.64 7.57 -15.86
CA VAL A 70 10.34 6.77 -17.04
C VAL A 70 10.34 7.62 -18.31
N GLY A 71 9.97 8.89 -18.23
CA GLY A 71 9.86 9.85 -19.36
C GLY A 71 8.49 9.81 -20.03
N VAL A 72 7.42 9.64 -19.24
CA VAL A 72 6.03 9.52 -19.71
C VAL A 72 5.08 10.38 -18.86
N GLU A 73 3.89 10.67 -19.40
CA GLU A 73 2.79 11.28 -18.66
C GLU A 73 2.13 10.25 -17.72
N VAL A 74 1.49 10.70 -16.64
CA VAL A 74 0.77 9.85 -15.69
C VAL A 74 -0.69 10.26 -15.57
N SER A 75 -1.57 9.27 -15.53
CA SER A 75 -2.97 9.42 -15.17
C SER A 75 -3.32 8.47 -14.03
N PHE A 76 -4.40 8.80 -13.29
CA PHE A 76 -4.81 8.05 -12.11
C PHE A 76 -6.19 7.42 -12.30
N GLN A 77 -6.33 6.19 -11.82
CA GLN A 77 -7.60 5.48 -11.70
C GLN A 77 -7.76 5.06 -10.23
N THR A 78 -8.99 5.07 -9.74
CA THR A 78 -9.28 4.82 -8.33
C THR A 78 -10.23 3.62 -8.17
N PRO A 79 -9.77 2.39 -8.47
CA PRO A 79 -10.55 1.19 -8.22
C PRO A 79 -10.75 0.98 -6.71
N ASP A 80 -11.69 0.10 -6.35
CA ASP A 80 -11.77 -0.37 -4.98
C ASP A 80 -10.50 -1.14 -4.56
N TRP A 81 -10.26 -1.22 -3.26
CA TRP A 81 -9.07 -1.82 -2.69
C TRP A 81 -8.87 -3.28 -3.10
N ALA A 82 -9.95 -4.06 -3.15
CA ALA A 82 -9.88 -5.47 -3.54
C ALA A 82 -9.46 -5.64 -5.01
N THR A 83 -9.93 -4.76 -5.89
CA THR A 83 -9.51 -4.71 -7.30
C THR A 83 -8.04 -4.32 -7.42
N LEU A 84 -7.59 -3.29 -6.68
CA LEU A 84 -6.20 -2.83 -6.70
C LEU A 84 -5.24 -3.96 -6.25
N THR A 85 -5.53 -4.60 -5.12
CA THR A 85 -4.63 -5.62 -4.53
C THR A 85 -4.84 -7.03 -5.04
N GLY A 86 -5.93 -7.28 -5.77
CA GLY A 86 -6.31 -8.60 -6.27
C GLY A 86 -5.58 -9.04 -7.54
N GLY A 87 -4.84 -8.13 -8.20
CA GLY A 87 -4.24 -8.38 -9.51
C GLY A 87 -5.31 -8.57 -10.60
N ARG A 88 -4.94 -9.22 -11.72
CA ARG A 88 -5.85 -9.46 -12.86
C ARG A 88 -6.41 -8.16 -13.46
N TRP A 89 -5.57 -7.15 -13.57
CA TRP A 89 -5.94 -5.84 -14.11
C TRP A 89 -6.19 -5.88 -15.62
N GLN A 90 -5.63 -6.88 -16.30
CA GLN A 90 -5.80 -7.07 -17.74
C GLN A 90 -5.35 -5.83 -18.54
N GLY A 91 -4.22 -5.24 -18.14
CA GLY A 91 -3.66 -4.06 -18.78
C GLY A 91 -4.45 -2.75 -18.57
N ARG A 92 -5.43 -2.71 -17.64
CA ARG A 92 -6.15 -1.46 -17.33
C ARG A 92 -5.31 -0.46 -16.54
N TYR A 93 -4.34 -0.96 -15.78
CA TYR A 93 -3.39 -0.18 -15.00
C TYR A 93 -1.99 -0.69 -15.28
N ASP A 94 -1.01 0.19 -15.24
CA ASP A 94 0.40 -0.14 -15.46
C ASP A 94 1.15 -0.28 -14.13
N LEU A 95 0.71 0.45 -13.10
CA LEU A 95 1.20 0.36 -11.72
C LEU A 95 0.06 0.50 -10.72
N GLY A 96 0.28 -0.01 -9.52
CA GLY A 96 -0.49 0.31 -8.32
C GLY A 96 0.40 1.03 -7.32
N VAL A 97 0.03 2.26 -6.93
CA VAL A 97 0.69 3.04 -5.89
C VAL A 97 -0.37 3.50 -4.91
N GLY A 98 -0.53 2.75 -3.84
CA GLY A 98 -1.59 2.94 -2.86
C GLY A 98 -1.20 2.37 -1.51
N SER A 99 0.08 2.53 -1.12
CA SER A 99 0.59 2.08 0.17
C SER A 99 0.29 0.61 0.45
N VAL A 100 0.59 -0.24 -0.52
CA VAL A 100 0.31 -1.69 -0.44
C VAL A 100 1.41 -2.40 0.37
N THR A 101 1.01 -3.16 1.38
CA THR A 101 1.93 -4.04 2.12
C THR A 101 2.19 -5.31 1.32
N PRO A 102 3.45 -5.74 1.15
CA PRO A 102 3.77 -7.03 0.55
C PRO A 102 3.40 -8.16 1.52
N THR A 103 2.28 -8.84 1.26
CA THR A 103 1.90 -10.03 1.99
C THR A 103 2.09 -11.28 1.13
N LYS A 104 2.27 -12.44 1.75
CA LYS A 104 2.38 -13.71 1.02
C LYS A 104 1.16 -13.99 0.13
N ALA A 105 -0.04 -13.59 0.58
CA ALA A 105 -1.26 -13.75 -0.21
C ALA A 105 -1.22 -12.87 -1.46
N ARG A 106 -0.82 -11.60 -1.34
CA ARG A 106 -0.70 -10.67 -2.47
C ARG A 106 0.39 -11.09 -3.46
N ALA A 107 1.52 -11.62 -2.97
CA ALA A 107 2.60 -12.14 -3.81
C ALA A 107 2.18 -13.26 -4.77
N GLN A 108 1.03 -13.91 -4.54
CA GLN A 108 0.50 -14.91 -5.47
C GLN A 108 -0.09 -14.30 -6.75
N VAL A 109 -0.54 -13.05 -6.70
CA VAL A 109 -1.37 -12.43 -7.75
C VAL A 109 -0.79 -11.11 -8.31
N ILE A 110 0.13 -10.44 -7.60
CA ILE A 110 0.81 -9.20 -8.02
C ILE A 110 2.30 -9.32 -7.78
N ASP A 111 3.09 -8.53 -8.50
CA ASP A 111 4.52 -8.35 -8.27
C ASP A 111 4.78 -7.07 -7.45
N PHE A 112 5.89 -7.07 -6.71
CA PHE A 112 6.33 -5.98 -5.87
C PHE A 112 7.57 -5.34 -6.49
N ALA A 113 7.39 -4.17 -7.10
CA ALA A 113 8.49 -3.49 -7.78
C ALA A 113 9.54 -2.95 -6.80
N GLY A 114 9.13 -2.46 -5.64
CA GLY A 114 10.07 -2.00 -4.62
C GLY A 114 9.39 -1.34 -3.43
N ILE A 115 10.06 -1.39 -2.27
CA ILE A 115 9.61 -0.69 -1.05
C ILE A 115 9.93 0.80 -1.21
N TYR A 116 8.95 1.69 -1.05
CA TYR A 116 9.16 3.13 -1.17
C TYR A 116 9.02 3.89 0.16
N TYR A 117 8.41 3.29 1.19
CA TYR A 117 8.47 3.80 2.56
C TYR A 117 8.02 2.74 3.56
N TYR A 118 8.10 3.07 4.86
CA TYR A 118 7.64 2.21 5.96
C TYR A 118 6.56 2.92 6.75
N SER A 119 5.51 2.20 7.14
CA SER A 119 4.41 2.74 7.93
C SER A 119 4.29 2.01 9.27
N PRO A 120 4.47 2.71 10.40
CA PRO A 120 4.06 2.18 11.69
C PRO A 120 2.54 2.25 11.82
N TYR A 121 1.93 1.17 12.32
CA TYR A 121 0.53 1.13 12.73
C TYR A 121 0.41 1.37 14.22
N VAL A 122 -0.53 2.23 14.60
CA VAL A 122 -0.72 2.69 15.96
C VAL A 122 -2.12 2.39 16.47
N TYR A 123 -2.26 2.37 17.78
CA TYR A 123 -3.56 2.33 18.44
C TYR A 123 -4.03 3.77 18.69
N VAL A 124 -5.18 4.13 18.13
CA VAL A 124 -5.78 5.46 18.25
C VAL A 124 -7.00 5.35 19.14
N VAL A 125 -7.11 6.25 20.12
CA VAL A 125 -8.23 6.31 21.06
C VAL A 125 -8.83 7.72 21.07
N HIS A 126 -10.06 7.86 21.58
CA HIS A 126 -10.62 9.19 21.84
C HIS A 126 -9.76 9.94 22.85
N LYS A 127 -9.61 11.26 22.72
CA LYS A 127 -8.77 12.08 23.63
C LYS A 127 -9.14 11.92 25.11
N ASP A 128 -10.42 11.69 25.40
CA ASP A 128 -10.96 11.54 26.75
C ASP A 128 -10.96 10.07 27.23
N SER A 129 -10.44 9.13 26.44
CA SER A 129 -10.28 7.75 26.85
C SER A 129 -9.32 7.62 28.03
N THR A 130 -9.68 6.78 28.98
CA THR A 130 -8.85 6.50 30.17
C THR A 130 -7.77 5.45 29.92
N ALA A 131 -7.75 4.81 28.74
CA ALA A 131 -6.73 3.84 28.36
C ALA A 131 -5.33 4.48 28.38
N LYS A 132 -4.38 3.81 29.03
CA LYS A 132 -2.97 4.24 29.13
C LYS A 132 -2.01 3.30 28.42
N SER A 133 -2.43 2.05 28.20
CA SER A 133 -1.65 1.03 27.52
C SER A 133 -2.52 0.20 26.56
N VAL A 134 -1.89 -0.62 25.73
CA VAL A 134 -2.58 -1.52 24.80
C VAL A 134 -3.42 -2.56 25.55
N GLU A 135 -2.96 -2.99 26.73
CA GLU A 135 -3.65 -3.95 27.57
C GLU A 135 -5.01 -3.44 28.08
N ASP A 136 -5.16 -2.11 28.26
CA ASP A 136 -6.43 -1.47 28.65
C ASP A 136 -7.50 -1.58 27.55
N LEU A 137 -7.10 -1.91 26.32
CA LEU A 137 -7.98 -2.15 25.18
C LEU A 137 -8.45 -3.61 25.08
N ASN A 138 -7.97 -4.52 25.93
CA ASN A 138 -8.44 -5.90 25.96
C ASN A 138 -9.93 -5.96 26.30
N GLY A 139 -10.66 -6.79 25.54
CA GLY A 139 -12.11 -6.91 25.68
C GLY A 139 -12.92 -5.72 25.14
N LYS A 140 -12.28 -4.73 24.52
CA LYS A 140 -12.92 -3.53 23.95
C LYS A 140 -13.31 -3.70 22.49
N VAL A 141 -14.07 -2.75 21.95
CA VAL A 141 -14.49 -2.68 20.56
C VAL A 141 -13.44 -1.96 19.75
N ILE A 142 -12.84 -2.65 18.77
CA ILE A 142 -11.73 -2.14 17.97
C ILE A 142 -12.17 -2.01 16.51
N GLY A 143 -11.95 -0.82 15.92
CA GLY A 143 -12.21 -0.54 14.51
C GLY A 143 -10.97 -0.79 13.65
N VAL A 144 -11.17 -1.41 12.47
CA VAL A 144 -10.15 -1.60 11.45
C VAL A 144 -10.77 -1.46 10.06
N GLU A 145 -9.97 -1.15 9.04
CA GLU A 145 -10.42 -1.16 7.66
C GLU A 145 -10.42 -2.59 7.11
N THR A 146 -11.46 -2.95 6.35
CA THR A 146 -11.65 -4.27 5.74
C THR A 146 -10.58 -4.57 4.69
N ALA A 147 -10.14 -5.82 4.62
CA ALA A 147 -9.15 -6.34 3.67
C ALA A 147 -7.78 -5.63 3.74
N THR A 148 -7.45 -5.04 4.90
CA THR A 148 -6.15 -4.43 5.17
C THR A 148 -5.32 -5.25 6.15
N THR A 149 -4.06 -4.87 6.31
CA THR A 149 -3.14 -5.47 7.28
C THR A 149 -3.57 -5.24 8.74
N SER A 150 -4.35 -4.19 9.02
CA SER A 150 -4.94 -3.99 10.35
C SER A 150 -6.02 -5.03 10.67
N GLU A 151 -6.82 -5.44 9.69
CA GLU A 151 -7.77 -6.55 9.86
C GLU A 151 -7.04 -7.88 10.01
N ASP A 152 -6.00 -8.15 9.19
CA ASP A 152 -5.18 -9.36 9.32
C ASP A 152 -4.47 -9.39 10.68
N PHE A 153 -3.94 -8.26 11.16
CA PHE A 153 -3.29 -8.13 12.45
C PHE A 153 -4.26 -8.47 13.60
N ILE A 154 -5.42 -7.82 13.65
CA ILE A 154 -6.37 -8.03 14.74
C ILE A 154 -6.90 -9.47 14.77
N ASN A 155 -6.97 -10.14 13.62
CA ASN A 155 -7.37 -11.52 13.45
C ASN A 155 -6.19 -12.51 13.58
N ARG A 156 -4.97 -12.05 13.92
CA ARG A 156 -3.74 -12.84 14.07
C ARG A 156 -3.35 -13.62 12.80
N LYS A 157 -3.60 -13.02 11.61
CA LYS A 157 -3.34 -13.60 10.28
C LYS A 157 -2.30 -12.83 9.46
N LEU A 158 -1.75 -11.74 10.02
CA LEU A 158 -0.81 -10.90 9.30
C LEU A 158 0.50 -11.64 9.00
N GLU A 159 0.78 -11.83 7.72
CA GLU A 159 2.02 -12.39 7.21
C GLU A 159 2.65 -11.44 6.19
N ILE A 160 3.61 -10.63 6.64
CA ILE A 160 4.35 -9.69 5.78
C ILE A 160 5.45 -10.46 5.06
N ASP A 161 5.53 -10.30 3.74
CA ASP A 161 6.55 -10.92 2.88
C ASP A 161 7.71 -9.94 2.62
N ALA A 162 8.44 -9.63 3.69
CA ALA A 162 9.62 -8.77 3.61
C ALA A 162 10.72 -9.26 4.56
N PRO A 163 11.92 -9.55 4.05
CA PRO A 163 13.04 -10.00 4.86
C PRO A 163 13.49 -8.93 5.87
N GLY A 164 13.91 -9.36 7.06
CA GLY A 164 14.53 -8.50 8.06
C GLY A 164 13.56 -7.82 9.02
N LEU A 165 12.25 -7.91 8.82
CA LEU A 165 11.29 -7.40 9.78
C LEU A 165 11.22 -8.27 11.04
N PRO A 166 11.05 -7.66 12.24
CA PRO A 166 10.81 -8.43 13.44
C PRO A 166 9.46 -9.15 13.38
N PRO A 167 9.31 -10.28 14.08
CA PRO A 167 8.02 -10.96 14.18
C PRO A 167 6.93 -10.04 14.74
N VAL A 168 5.71 -10.17 14.20
CA VAL A 168 4.56 -9.41 14.67
C VAL A 168 4.16 -9.87 16.07
N GLU A 169 4.08 -8.94 17.02
CA GLU A 169 3.64 -9.20 18.39
C GLU A 169 2.16 -8.83 18.58
N TYR A 170 1.36 -9.79 19.02
CA TYR A 170 -0.09 -9.61 19.23
C TYR A 170 -0.39 -9.33 20.70
N LYS A 171 -0.25 -8.08 21.14
CA LYS A 171 -0.48 -7.65 22.54
C LYS A 171 -1.95 -7.41 22.89
N LEU A 172 -2.81 -7.23 21.87
CA LEU A 172 -4.23 -6.93 22.04
C LEU A 172 -5.09 -8.16 21.82
N THR A 173 -6.09 -8.35 22.69
CA THR A 173 -7.19 -9.31 22.51
C THR A 173 -8.51 -8.55 22.55
N PRO A 174 -9.12 -8.21 21.38
CA PRO A 174 -10.36 -7.42 21.34
C PRO A 174 -11.55 -8.22 21.85
N GLY A 175 -12.56 -7.52 22.37
CA GLY A 175 -13.87 -8.13 22.66
C GLY A 175 -14.77 -8.20 21.44
N GLU A 176 -14.69 -7.17 20.57
CA GLU A 176 -15.38 -7.07 19.30
C GLU A 176 -14.48 -6.39 18.28
N VAL A 177 -14.50 -6.85 17.03
CA VAL A 177 -13.84 -6.19 15.90
C VAL A 177 -14.92 -5.66 14.97
N ARG A 178 -14.85 -4.37 14.63
CA ARG A 178 -15.70 -3.73 13.61
C ARG A 178 -14.87 -3.38 12.40
N THR A 179 -15.29 -3.84 11.24
CA THR A 179 -14.64 -3.57 9.96
C THR A 179 -15.37 -2.48 9.19
N PHE A 180 -14.61 -1.65 8.47
CA PHE A 180 -15.11 -0.50 7.71
C PHE A 180 -14.59 -0.56 6.29
N ALA A 181 -15.36 -0.07 5.35
CA ALA A 181 -15.02 -0.11 3.93
C ALA A 181 -14.03 1.00 3.50
N ASP A 182 -13.77 1.98 4.36
CA ASP A 182 -12.93 3.15 4.08
C ASP A 182 -12.07 3.47 5.30
N SER A 183 -10.87 4.01 5.05
CA SER A 183 -9.87 4.29 6.10
C SER A 183 -10.29 5.39 7.09
N MET A 184 -11.18 6.30 6.71
CA MET A 184 -11.63 7.41 7.56
C MET A 184 -12.87 7.08 8.40
N LEU A 185 -13.72 6.16 7.95
CA LEU A 185 -14.95 5.79 8.66
C LEU A 185 -14.73 5.31 10.11
N PRO A 186 -13.70 4.50 10.44
CA PRO A 186 -13.45 4.15 11.83
C PRO A 186 -13.08 5.36 12.71
N PHE A 187 -12.41 6.37 12.15
CA PHE A 187 -12.12 7.62 12.87
C PHE A 187 -13.41 8.45 13.09
N ASP A 188 -14.32 8.47 12.12
CA ASP A 188 -15.63 9.12 12.26
C ASP A 188 -16.47 8.50 13.38
N ASP A 189 -16.41 7.18 13.54
CA ASP A 189 -17.07 6.51 14.65
C ASP A 189 -16.37 6.74 15.99
N LEU A 190 -15.02 6.74 16.02
CA LEU A 190 -14.26 6.94 17.24
C LEU A 190 -14.38 8.36 17.79
N ARG A 191 -14.46 9.39 16.94
CA ARG A 191 -14.60 10.79 17.37
C ARG A 191 -15.89 11.10 18.14
N LEU A 192 -16.89 10.22 18.08
CA LEU A 192 -18.15 10.38 18.81
C LEU A 192 -17.98 10.21 20.33
N GLY A 193 -16.88 9.62 20.77
CA GLY A 193 -16.56 9.40 22.19
C GLY A 193 -16.09 7.97 22.49
N ASP A 194 -15.33 7.82 23.58
CA ASP A 194 -14.83 6.52 24.01
C ASP A 194 -15.98 5.54 24.32
N GLY A 195 -16.01 4.41 23.63
CA GLY A 195 -17.03 3.37 23.83
C GLY A 195 -18.42 3.70 23.28
N VAL A 196 -18.64 4.86 22.63
CA VAL A 196 -19.94 5.17 21.99
C VAL A 196 -20.19 4.21 20.83
N ARG A 197 -19.22 4.04 19.96
CA ARG A 197 -19.21 3.04 18.89
C ARG A 197 -17.96 2.19 18.90
N LEU A 198 -16.81 2.81 19.12
CA LEU A 198 -15.50 2.18 19.21
C LEU A 198 -14.78 2.65 20.48
N ASN A 199 -13.84 1.85 20.95
CA ASN A 199 -12.89 2.25 21.98
C ASN A 199 -11.53 2.62 21.40
N ALA A 200 -11.15 1.97 20.30
CA ALA A 200 -9.91 2.27 19.59
C ALA A 200 -10.02 1.93 18.10
N VAL A 201 -9.08 2.49 17.34
CA VAL A 201 -8.82 2.16 15.92
C VAL A 201 -7.36 1.74 15.79
N ILE A 202 -7.08 0.72 14.97
CA ILE A 202 -5.73 0.40 14.52
C ILE A 202 -5.57 0.93 13.10
N ALA A 203 -4.63 1.87 12.92
CA ALA A 203 -4.44 2.56 11.65
C ALA A 203 -2.98 3.00 11.45
N PRO A 204 -2.57 3.36 10.22
CA PRO A 204 -1.28 3.99 9.97
C PRO A 204 -1.09 5.26 10.80
N GLU A 205 0.11 5.45 11.36
CA GLU A 205 0.46 6.64 12.16
C GLU A 205 0.18 7.93 11.40
N GLN A 206 0.50 7.96 10.12
CA GLN A 206 0.33 9.13 9.25
C GLN A 206 -1.15 9.52 9.11
N THR A 207 -2.04 8.54 8.95
CA THR A 207 -3.49 8.77 8.88
C THR A 207 -4.02 9.28 10.22
N ALA A 208 -3.59 8.67 11.32
CA ALA A 208 -3.97 9.09 12.67
C ALA A 208 -3.51 10.53 12.96
N MET A 209 -2.26 10.86 12.66
CA MET A 209 -1.71 12.21 12.86
C MET A 209 -2.45 13.25 12.00
N ASN A 210 -2.78 12.90 10.75
CA ASN A 210 -3.55 13.78 9.87
C ASN A 210 -4.96 14.04 10.43
N ALA A 211 -5.69 13.02 10.88
CA ALA A 211 -6.99 13.18 11.52
C ALA A 211 -6.93 14.08 12.76
N ILE A 212 -5.95 13.87 13.63
CA ILE A 212 -5.73 14.70 14.83
C ILE A 212 -5.43 16.15 14.45
N LYS A 213 -4.55 16.38 13.47
CA LYS A 213 -4.21 17.73 12.96
C LYS A 213 -5.43 18.44 12.40
N ASN A 214 -6.35 17.70 11.78
CA ASN A 214 -7.61 18.22 11.24
C ASN A 214 -8.74 18.33 12.29
N GLY A 215 -8.40 18.27 13.59
CA GLY A 215 -9.31 18.57 14.69
C GLY A 215 -10.16 17.41 15.19
N TYR A 216 -9.89 16.17 14.77
CA TYR A 216 -10.52 15.00 15.39
C TYR A 216 -10.09 14.91 16.85
N PRO A 217 -11.03 14.70 17.81
CA PRO A 217 -10.74 14.65 19.24
C PRO A 217 -10.11 13.29 19.62
N LEU A 218 -8.98 12.97 19.01
CA LEU A 218 -8.30 11.68 19.12
C LEU A 218 -6.88 11.86 19.62
N ARG A 219 -6.30 10.79 20.11
CA ARG A 219 -4.86 10.69 20.42
C ARG A 219 -4.33 9.31 20.08
N ILE A 220 -3.06 9.25 19.75
CA ILE A 220 -2.33 8.00 19.66
C ILE A 220 -2.06 7.50 21.07
N LEU A 221 -2.29 6.21 21.33
CA LEU A 221 -2.02 5.60 22.62
C LEU A 221 -0.51 5.38 22.78
N ASP A 222 0.02 5.76 23.95
CA ASP A 222 1.42 5.48 24.27
C ASP A 222 1.64 3.97 24.43
N GLY A 223 2.85 3.51 24.10
CA GLY A 223 3.19 2.08 24.27
C GLY A 223 3.71 1.40 23.01
N GLY A 224 4.02 2.19 21.98
CA GLY A 224 4.66 1.70 20.74
C GLY A 224 3.67 1.36 19.64
N TYR A 225 4.20 0.73 18.63
CA TYR A 225 3.45 0.38 17.42
C TYR A 225 2.71 -0.96 17.60
N ALA A 226 1.57 -1.11 16.94
CA ALA A 226 0.91 -2.39 16.78
C ALA A 226 1.79 -3.33 15.93
N PHE A 227 2.27 -2.80 14.80
CA PHE A 227 3.26 -3.40 13.92
C PHE A 227 3.83 -2.30 13.00
N ARG A 228 4.84 -2.64 12.24
CA ARG A 228 5.42 -1.78 11.20
C ARG A 228 5.49 -2.56 9.90
N GLU A 229 5.15 -1.91 8.80
CA GLU A 229 5.13 -2.56 7.51
C GLU A 229 5.89 -1.76 6.45
N PRO A 230 6.57 -2.44 5.52
CA PRO A 230 7.05 -1.85 4.29
C PRO A 230 5.87 -1.65 3.34
N LEU A 231 5.89 -0.56 2.59
CA LEU A 231 4.90 -0.28 1.55
C LEU A 231 5.58 -0.33 0.19
N VAL A 232 4.95 -1.04 -0.74
CA VAL A 232 5.53 -1.32 -2.05
C VAL A 232 4.70 -0.73 -3.18
N VAL A 233 5.38 -0.35 -4.26
CA VAL A 233 4.76 -0.18 -5.57
C VAL A 233 4.52 -1.55 -6.15
N ILE A 234 3.35 -1.76 -6.72
CA ILE A 234 2.92 -3.05 -7.27
C ILE A 234 2.63 -2.96 -8.76
N ASP A 235 2.72 -4.09 -9.44
CA ASP A 235 2.28 -4.24 -10.83
C ASP A 235 1.63 -5.61 -11.06
N GLU A 236 1.04 -5.77 -12.25
CA GLU A 236 0.46 -7.04 -12.65
C GLU A 236 1.57 -8.04 -12.95
N LYS A 237 1.40 -9.28 -12.52
CA LYS A 237 2.40 -10.35 -12.59
C LYS A 237 2.56 -10.90 -14.02
N VAL A 238 2.87 -10.01 -14.96
CA VAL A 238 2.96 -10.33 -16.40
C VAL A 238 4.23 -9.80 -17.08
N ASP A 239 4.93 -8.80 -16.47
CA ASP A 239 6.06 -8.12 -17.10
C ASP A 239 7.22 -7.89 -16.10
N PRO A 240 8.14 -8.86 -15.95
CA PRO A 240 9.29 -8.71 -15.07
C PRO A 240 10.25 -7.58 -15.46
N GLU A 241 10.28 -7.15 -16.73
CA GLU A 241 11.14 -6.04 -17.18
C GLU A 241 10.58 -4.71 -16.68
N TRP A 242 9.25 -4.57 -16.71
CA TRP A 242 8.57 -3.42 -16.14
C TRP A 242 8.78 -3.35 -14.62
N THR A 243 8.54 -4.45 -13.90
CA THR A 243 8.80 -4.57 -12.45
C THR A 243 10.24 -4.15 -12.09
N ALA A 244 11.22 -4.68 -12.82
CA ALA A 244 12.64 -4.37 -12.59
C ALA A 244 12.97 -2.90 -12.89
N LYS A 245 12.41 -2.32 -13.96
CA LYS A 245 12.60 -0.91 -14.32
C LYS A 245 12.06 0.02 -13.22
N VAL A 246 10.83 -0.23 -12.75
CA VAL A 246 10.22 0.56 -11.66
C VAL A 246 11.00 0.38 -10.36
N GLY A 247 11.42 -0.85 -10.04
CA GLY A 247 12.26 -1.14 -8.88
C GLY A 247 13.57 -0.37 -8.88
N GLY A 248 14.25 -0.31 -10.02
CA GLY A 248 15.46 0.50 -10.20
C GLY A 248 15.22 1.99 -9.93
N ILE A 249 14.10 2.54 -10.42
CA ILE A 249 13.72 3.93 -10.18
C ILE A 249 13.46 4.18 -8.68
N ILE A 250 12.78 3.28 -7.99
CA ILE A 250 12.53 3.40 -6.54
C ILE A 250 13.85 3.41 -5.75
N GLU A 251 14.80 2.54 -6.11
CA GLU A 251 16.13 2.54 -5.48
C GLU A 251 16.92 3.83 -5.75
N GLU A 252 16.82 4.41 -6.96
CA GLU A 252 17.36 5.72 -7.25
C GLU A 252 16.72 6.82 -6.38
N MET A 253 15.38 6.82 -6.24
CA MET A 253 14.64 7.78 -5.41
C MET A 253 15.00 7.67 -3.92
N LYS A 254 15.33 6.47 -3.42
CA LYS A 254 15.89 6.31 -2.07
C LYS A 254 17.26 6.93 -1.98
N LYS A 255 18.14 6.55 -2.90
CA LYS A 255 19.57 6.94 -2.88
C LYS A 255 19.77 8.44 -3.00
N ASP A 256 19.00 9.13 -3.81
CA ASP A 256 19.12 10.57 -4.03
C ASP A 256 18.30 11.42 -3.03
N GLY A 257 17.60 10.78 -2.08
CA GLY A 257 16.82 11.43 -1.02
C GLY A 257 15.44 11.92 -1.46
N THR A 258 14.98 11.60 -2.67
CA THR A 258 13.66 11.99 -3.15
C THR A 258 12.56 11.43 -2.26
N LEU A 259 12.60 10.14 -1.89
CA LEU A 259 11.60 9.53 -1.01
C LEU A 259 11.61 10.14 0.39
N ALA A 260 12.80 10.42 0.96
CA ALA A 260 12.92 11.11 2.24
C ALA A 260 12.28 12.51 2.20
N SER A 261 12.50 13.25 1.11
CA SER A 261 11.90 14.56 0.91
C SER A 261 10.38 14.51 0.77
N LEU A 262 9.85 13.51 0.03
CA LEU A 262 8.42 13.33 -0.16
C LEU A 262 7.72 12.90 1.13
N THR A 263 8.29 11.97 1.90
CA THR A 263 7.74 11.59 3.21
C THR A 263 7.77 12.76 4.19
N ALA A 264 8.85 13.52 4.24
CA ALA A 264 8.93 14.73 5.07
C ALA A 264 7.90 15.80 4.67
N LYS A 265 7.67 15.99 3.36
CA LYS A 265 6.65 16.93 2.84
C LYS A 265 5.24 16.57 3.33
N TRP A 266 4.86 15.31 3.22
CA TRP A 266 3.49 14.88 3.48
C TRP A 266 3.23 14.49 4.93
N TYR A 267 4.23 13.91 5.60
CA TYR A 267 4.09 13.33 6.95
C TYR A 267 4.86 14.11 8.02
N GLY A 268 5.68 15.10 7.63
CA GLY A 268 6.50 15.89 8.56
C GLY A 268 7.71 15.15 9.12
N LYS A 269 7.97 13.92 8.65
CA LYS A 269 9.04 13.04 9.13
C LYS A 269 9.50 12.13 7.99
N ASP A 270 10.76 11.70 8.02
CA ASP A 270 11.28 10.72 7.08
C ASP A 270 10.82 9.31 7.47
N TYR A 271 10.11 8.66 6.56
CA TYR A 271 9.68 7.26 6.65
C TYR A 271 10.27 6.40 5.51
N SER A 272 11.20 6.93 4.71
CA SER A 272 11.77 6.23 3.55
C SER A 272 12.75 5.11 3.92
N ALA A 273 13.25 5.12 5.16
CA ALA A 273 14.15 4.11 5.70
C ALA A 273 13.51 3.31 6.85
N ASP A 274 14.04 2.09 7.09
CA ASP A 274 13.61 1.23 8.20
C ASP A 274 14.10 1.76 9.56
#